data_130b14507a64e96358d0351d6182706b
#
_entry.id   130b14507a64e96358d0351d6182706b
#
_cell.length_a   1.000
_cell.length_b   1.000
_cell.length_c   1.000
_cell.angle_alpha   90.00
_cell.angle_beta   90.00
_cell.angle_gamma   90.00
#
_symmetry.space_group_name_H-M   'P 1'
#
loop_
_entity.id
_entity.type
_entity.pdbx_description
1 polymer ?
#
loop_
_entity_poly.entity_id
_entity_poly.type
_entity_poly.pdbx_seq_one_letter_code
_entity_poly.pdbx_strand_id
1 'polypeptide(L)'
;MSVEDVVRINLDFLDHPERSGIFNVGSGRAETYNAVAAAVINAVRAAGGRPPASVEELVREGAISYIPFPPALVGRYQNYTKADLARLRAAGYGAPTLTLDEGVRRYVEWMMARERG
;
A
#
# COMPACT_ATOMS: atom_id res chain seq x y z
N MET A 1 1.19 -2.42 1.68
CA MET A 1 0.21 -3.30 2.38
C MET A 1 -0.40 -2.54 3.55
N SER A 2 -1.71 -2.63 3.73
CA SER A 2 -2.40 -1.98 4.85
C SER A 2 -2.11 -2.68 6.18
N VAL A 3 -2.04 -1.91 7.27
CA VAL A 3 -1.90 -2.46 8.62
C VAL A 3 -3.10 -3.33 9.00
N GLU A 4 -4.29 -3.04 8.47
CA GLU A 4 -5.48 -3.87 8.69
C GLU A 4 -5.29 -5.30 8.18
N ASP A 5 -4.64 -5.45 7.03
CA ASP A 5 -4.33 -6.77 6.48
C ASP A 5 -3.33 -7.53 7.35
N VAL A 6 -2.32 -6.84 7.87
CA VAL A 6 -1.32 -7.43 8.78
C VAL A 6 -2.00 -7.93 10.06
N VAL A 7 -2.87 -7.13 10.64
CA VAL A 7 -3.64 -7.50 11.85
C VAL A 7 -4.52 -8.72 11.56
N ARG A 8 -5.20 -8.72 10.43
CA ARG A 8 -6.09 -9.83 10.05
C ARG A 8 -5.33 -11.14 9.91
N ILE A 9 -4.14 -11.11 9.29
CA ILE A 9 -3.29 -12.29 9.14
C ILE A 9 -2.80 -12.77 10.51
N ASN A 10 -2.35 -11.87 11.38
CA ASN A 10 -1.91 -12.23 12.72
C ASN A 10 -3.03 -12.87 13.55
N LEU A 11 -4.24 -12.34 13.48
CA LEU A 11 -5.40 -12.92 14.17
C LEU A 11 -5.77 -14.29 13.62
N ASP A 12 -5.66 -14.48 12.29
CA ASP A 12 -5.91 -15.79 11.67
C ASP A 12 -4.90 -16.83 12.18
N PHE A 13 -3.62 -16.49 12.28
CA PHE A 13 -2.61 -17.38 12.84
C PHE A 13 -2.80 -17.65 14.35
N LEU A 14 -3.29 -16.67 15.08
CA LEU A 14 -3.64 -16.86 16.49
C LEU A 14 -4.74 -17.92 16.66
N ASP A 15 -5.74 -17.90 15.77
CA ASP A 15 -6.85 -18.85 15.76
C ASP A 15 -6.44 -20.23 15.23
N HIS A 16 -5.30 -20.35 14.58
CA HIS A 16 -4.81 -21.60 13.99
C HIS A 16 -3.39 -21.94 14.47
N PRO A 17 -3.21 -22.28 15.76
CA PRO A 17 -1.87 -22.53 16.33
C PRO A 17 -1.14 -23.71 15.70
N GLU A 18 -1.83 -24.59 14.99
CA GLU A 18 -1.23 -25.68 14.22
C GLU A 18 -0.41 -25.19 13.02
N ARG A 19 -0.64 -23.96 12.56
CA ARG A 19 0.13 -23.34 11.46
C ARG A 19 1.37 -22.68 12.03
N SER A 20 2.50 -23.34 11.89
CA SER A 20 3.78 -22.85 12.42
C SER A 20 4.82 -22.75 11.31
N GLY A 21 5.70 -21.76 11.40
CA GLY A 21 6.78 -21.56 10.44
C GLY A 21 7.04 -20.08 10.16
N ILE A 22 7.80 -19.84 9.09
CA ILE A 22 8.12 -18.50 8.60
C ILE A 22 7.33 -18.24 7.32
N PHE A 23 6.59 -17.16 7.29
CA PHE A 23 5.71 -16.82 6.18
C PHE A 23 5.96 -15.37 5.72
N ASN A 24 6.14 -15.19 4.41
CA ASN A 24 6.14 -13.85 3.83
C ASN A 24 4.72 -13.28 3.87
N VAL A 25 4.62 -12.01 4.22
CA VAL A 25 3.35 -11.28 4.28
C VAL A 25 3.46 -10.02 3.43
N GLY A 26 2.50 -9.82 2.56
CA GLY A 26 2.44 -8.67 1.66
C GLY A 26 1.18 -8.71 0.82
N SER A 27 1.03 -7.76 -0.08
CA SER A 27 -0.12 -7.73 -0.99
C SER A 27 -0.01 -8.77 -2.13
N GLY A 28 1.19 -9.27 -2.40
CA GLY A 28 1.47 -10.10 -3.56
C GLY A 28 1.54 -9.33 -4.87
N ARG A 29 1.49 -8.00 -4.81
CA ARG A 29 1.59 -7.10 -5.95
C ARG A 29 2.76 -6.14 -5.79
N ALA A 30 3.44 -5.83 -6.89
CA ALA A 30 4.43 -4.76 -6.95
C ALA A 30 3.74 -3.49 -7.46
N GLU A 31 3.80 -2.43 -6.68
CA GLU A 31 3.20 -1.14 -7.02
C GLU A 31 4.30 -0.09 -7.21
N THR A 32 4.09 0.85 -8.13
CA THR A 32 5.05 1.93 -8.37
C THR A 32 4.89 3.06 -7.35
N TYR A 33 5.95 3.81 -7.12
CA TYR A 33 5.86 5.03 -6.30
C TYR A 33 4.90 6.05 -6.91
N ASN A 34 4.83 6.14 -8.25
CA ASN A 34 3.85 6.98 -8.94
C ASN A 34 2.42 6.59 -8.59
N ALA A 35 2.13 5.30 -8.55
CA ALA A 35 0.81 4.80 -8.16
C ALA A 35 0.48 5.16 -6.71
N VAL A 36 1.45 5.04 -5.79
CA VAL A 36 1.27 5.44 -4.38
C VAL A 36 0.99 6.93 -4.28
N ALA A 37 1.79 7.77 -4.94
CA ALA A 37 1.61 9.23 -4.94
C ALA A 37 0.22 9.61 -5.48
N ALA A 38 -0.18 9.05 -6.61
CA ALA A 38 -1.49 9.30 -7.21
C ALA A 38 -2.63 8.85 -6.27
N ALA A 39 -2.50 7.70 -5.63
CA ALA A 39 -3.50 7.20 -4.69
C ALA A 39 -3.70 8.15 -3.49
N VAL A 40 -2.62 8.66 -2.91
CA VAL A 40 -2.67 9.61 -1.80
C VAL A 40 -3.33 10.92 -2.24
N ILE A 41 -2.89 11.50 -3.36
CA ILE A 41 -3.44 12.75 -3.86
C ILE A 41 -4.92 12.58 -4.17
N ASN A 42 -5.32 11.50 -4.82
CA ASN A 42 -6.70 11.24 -5.18
C ASN A 42 -7.59 11.00 -3.93
N ALA A 43 -7.06 10.37 -2.89
CA ALA A 43 -7.78 10.22 -1.63
C ALA A 43 -8.06 11.58 -0.97
N VAL A 44 -7.08 12.48 -0.97
CA VAL A 44 -7.25 13.84 -0.46
C VAL A 44 -8.23 14.64 -1.34
N ARG A 45 -8.12 14.53 -2.66
CA ARG A 45 -9.06 15.17 -3.60
C ARG A 45 -10.49 14.71 -3.36
N ALA A 46 -10.69 13.40 -3.19
CA ALA A 46 -12.02 12.84 -2.91
C ALA A 46 -12.63 13.38 -1.62
N ALA A 47 -11.84 13.54 -0.58
CA ALA A 47 -12.28 14.13 0.68
C ALA A 47 -12.74 15.59 0.52
N GLY A 48 -12.17 16.32 -0.45
CA GLY A 48 -12.59 17.68 -0.83
C GLY A 48 -13.66 17.72 -1.92
N GLY A 49 -14.25 16.59 -2.31
CA GLY A 49 -15.28 16.51 -3.35
C GLY A 49 -14.74 16.66 -4.78
N ARG A 50 -13.43 16.53 -4.98
CA ARG A 50 -12.80 16.66 -6.30
C ARG A 50 -12.66 15.29 -6.97
N PRO A 51 -12.79 15.20 -8.31
CA PRO A 51 -12.63 13.93 -9.02
C PRO A 51 -11.20 13.43 -9.00
N PRO A 52 -10.98 12.10 -9.14
CA PRO A 52 -9.65 11.54 -9.27
C PRO A 52 -9.00 11.99 -10.58
N ALA A 53 -7.67 12.00 -10.59
CA ALA A 53 -6.86 12.33 -11.75
C ALA A 53 -5.81 11.25 -12.02
N SER A 54 -5.40 11.09 -13.28
CA SER A 54 -4.33 10.17 -13.66
C SER A 54 -2.96 10.70 -13.21
N VAL A 55 -1.95 9.82 -13.23
CA VAL A 55 -0.56 10.24 -12.93
C VAL A 55 -0.14 11.36 -13.89
N GLU A 56 -0.45 11.22 -15.19
CA GLU A 56 -0.08 12.19 -16.23
C GLU A 56 -0.74 13.56 -15.96
N GLU A 57 -1.99 13.57 -15.57
CA GLU A 57 -2.71 14.80 -15.20
C GLU A 57 -2.11 15.45 -13.96
N LEU A 58 -1.77 14.66 -12.94
CA LEU A 58 -1.18 15.16 -11.70
C LEU A 58 0.23 15.74 -11.92
N VAL A 59 0.99 15.16 -12.82
CA VAL A 59 2.29 15.70 -13.23
C VAL A 59 2.10 17.03 -13.99
N ARG A 60 1.15 17.08 -14.91
CA ARG A 60 0.85 18.29 -15.68
C ARG A 60 0.39 19.44 -14.80
N GLU A 61 -0.41 19.17 -13.79
CA GLU A 61 -0.91 20.15 -12.82
C GLU A 61 0.16 20.58 -11.79
N GLY A 62 1.31 19.90 -11.75
CA GLY A 62 2.36 20.17 -10.75
C GLY A 62 2.12 19.55 -9.37
N ALA A 63 1.10 18.72 -9.24
CA ALA A 63 0.84 17.99 -7.98
C ALA A 63 1.89 16.89 -7.72
N ILE A 64 2.44 16.32 -8.80
CA ILE A 64 3.57 15.40 -8.74
C ILE A 64 4.74 16.04 -9.50
N SER A 65 5.91 16.12 -8.86
CA SER A 65 7.15 16.54 -9.50
C SER A 65 8.25 15.52 -9.24
N TYR A 66 9.11 15.32 -10.24
CA TYR A 66 10.23 14.39 -10.12
C TYR A 66 11.50 15.13 -9.74
N ILE A 67 12.26 14.54 -8.80
CA ILE A 67 13.57 15.02 -8.42
C ILE A 67 14.64 14.03 -8.86
N PRO A 68 15.91 14.47 -9.07
CA PRO A 68 16.99 13.54 -9.36
C PRO A 68 17.15 12.51 -8.26
N PHE A 69 17.46 11.27 -8.63
CA PHE A 69 17.73 10.21 -7.65
C PHE A 69 18.98 10.55 -6.85
N PRO A 70 18.94 10.46 -5.49
CA PRO A 70 20.09 10.82 -4.67
C PRO A 70 21.31 9.95 -5.00
N PRO A 71 22.49 10.57 -5.31
CA PRO A 71 23.68 9.80 -5.68
C PRO A 71 24.13 8.76 -4.67
N ALA A 72 23.91 9.04 -3.38
CA ALA A 72 24.27 8.13 -2.28
C ALA A 72 23.48 6.82 -2.28
N LEU A 73 22.32 6.78 -2.95
CA LEU A 73 21.44 5.61 -3.02
C LEU A 73 21.62 4.80 -4.31
N VAL A 74 22.41 5.30 -5.26
CA VAL A 74 22.64 4.60 -6.53
C VAL A 74 23.29 3.25 -6.24
N GLY A 75 22.70 2.16 -6.80
CA GLY A 75 23.16 0.79 -6.60
C GLY A 75 22.87 0.18 -5.21
N ARG A 76 22.27 0.94 -4.30
CA ARG A 76 21.93 0.48 -2.95
C ARG A 76 20.43 0.40 -2.69
N TYR A 77 19.61 0.71 -3.68
CA TYR A 77 18.17 0.77 -3.56
C TYR A 77 17.51 -0.33 -4.40
N GLN A 78 16.49 -0.98 -3.83
CA GLN A 78 15.73 -1.99 -4.55
C GLN A 78 14.75 -1.34 -5.52
N ASN A 79 14.79 -1.77 -6.79
CA ASN A 79 13.88 -1.29 -7.83
C ASN A 79 12.55 -2.04 -7.84
N TYR A 80 12.53 -3.26 -7.30
CA TYR A 80 11.37 -4.14 -7.38
C TYR A 80 11.28 -4.98 -6.12
N THR A 81 10.12 -4.96 -5.47
CA THR A 81 9.84 -5.78 -4.29
C THR A 81 8.43 -6.33 -4.39
N LYS A 82 8.31 -7.63 -4.28
CA LYS A 82 7.02 -8.32 -4.28
C LYS A 82 7.11 -9.52 -3.35
N ALA A 83 6.19 -9.64 -2.40
CA ALA A 83 6.13 -10.78 -1.50
C ALA A 83 5.68 -12.04 -2.25
N ASP A 84 6.40 -13.14 -2.04
CA ASP A 84 5.94 -14.46 -2.46
C ASP A 84 5.01 -15.03 -1.39
N LEU A 85 3.75 -15.16 -1.71
CA LEU A 85 2.70 -15.59 -0.78
C LEU A 85 2.40 -17.09 -0.87
N ALA A 86 3.17 -17.86 -1.62
CA ALA A 86 2.88 -19.28 -1.86
C ALA A 86 2.76 -20.07 -0.55
N ARG A 87 3.69 -19.88 0.40
CA ARG A 87 3.65 -20.55 1.71
C ARG A 87 2.47 -20.13 2.56
N LEU A 88 2.15 -18.84 2.57
CA LEU A 88 1.00 -18.30 3.29
C LEU A 88 -0.31 -18.91 2.77
N ARG A 89 -0.47 -18.98 1.46
CA ARG A 89 -1.65 -19.58 0.82
C ARG A 89 -1.73 -21.09 1.09
N ALA A 90 -0.60 -21.79 1.00
CA ALA A 90 -0.53 -23.21 1.31
C ALA A 90 -0.87 -23.53 2.76
N ALA A 91 -0.54 -22.62 3.69
CA ALA A 91 -0.93 -22.77 5.10
C ALA A 91 -2.43 -22.57 5.35
N GLY A 92 -3.18 -22.06 4.37
CA GLY A 92 -4.63 -21.93 4.44
C GLY A 92 -5.15 -20.50 4.55
N TYR A 93 -4.30 -19.48 4.61
CA TYR A 93 -4.75 -18.09 4.57
C TYR A 93 -5.01 -17.69 3.13
N GLY A 94 -6.27 -17.61 2.74
CA GLY A 94 -6.70 -17.32 1.37
C GLY A 94 -7.40 -15.98 1.17
N ALA A 95 -7.61 -15.19 2.24
CA ALA A 95 -8.29 -13.91 2.14
C ALA A 95 -7.49 -12.90 1.29
N PRO A 96 -8.16 -12.11 0.44
CA PRO A 96 -7.48 -11.06 -0.32
C PRO A 96 -7.06 -9.92 0.59
N THR A 97 -5.96 -9.25 0.22
CA THR A 97 -5.53 -8.00 0.85
C THR A 97 -6.22 -6.81 0.18
N LEU A 98 -6.28 -5.68 0.90
CA LEU A 98 -6.77 -4.43 0.32
C LEU A 98 -5.92 -4.03 -0.88
N THR A 99 -6.56 -3.43 -1.89
CA THR A 99 -5.85 -2.80 -3.00
C THR A 99 -5.07 -1.59 -2.50
N LEU A 100 -4.12 -1.11 -3.30
CA LEU A 100 -3.38 0.12 -2.99
C LEU A 100 -4.34 1.29 -2.75
N ASP A 101 -5.25 1.51 -3.68
CA ASP A 101 -6.20 2.63 -3.60
C ASP A 101 -7.08 2.55 -2.36
N GLU A 102 -7.61 1.39 -2.06
CA GLU A 102 -8.47 1.18 -0.89
C GLU A 102 -7.71 1.37 0.43
N GLY A 103 -6.52 0.79 0.53
CA GLY A 103 -5.68 0.92 1.73
C GLY A 103 -5.24 2.35 1.98
N VAL A 104 -4.83 3.06 0.94
CA VAL A 104 -4.45 4.48 1.01
C VAL A 104 -5.66 5.35 1.39
N ARG A 105 -6.80 5.13 0.73
CA ARG A 105 -8.02 5.88 1.02
C ARG A 105 -8.40 5.78 2.49
N ARG A 106 -8.47 4.60 3.05
CA ARG A 106 -8.81 4.37 4.46
C ARG A 106 -7.84 5.08 5.41
N TYR A 107 -6.56 5.01 5.11
CA TYR A 107 -5.55 5.65 5.94
C TYR A 107 -5.63 7.17 5.90
N VAL A 108 -5.82 7.75 4.71
CA VAL A 108 -6.00 9.20 4.54
C VAL A 108 -7.26 9.68 5.27
N GLU A 109 -8.38 8.97 5.12
CA GLU A 109 -9.62 9.29 5.84
C GLU A 109 -9.43 9.27 7.36
N TRP A 110 -8.74 8.26 7.86
CA TRP A 110 -8.41 8.15 9.28
C TRP A 110 -7.53 9.30 9.78
N MET A 111 -6.50 9.67 9.01
CA MET A 111 -5.63 10.81 9.35
C MET A 111 -6.44 12.12 9.40
N MET A 112 -7.25 12.37 8.39
CA MET A 112 -8.06 13.58 8.30
C MET A 112 -9.10 13.67 9.43
N ALA A 113 -9.69 12.55 9.82
CA ALA A 113 -10.62 12.50 10.94
C ALA A 113 -9.93 12.86 12.27
N ARG A 114 -8.68 12.44 12.46
CA ARG A 114 -7.90 12.78 13.66
C ARG A 114 -7.51 14.26 13.75
N GLU A 115 -7.21 14.86 12.62
CA GLU A 115 -6.89 16.31 12.57
C GLU A 115 -8.10 17.17 12.90
N ARG A 116 -9.32 16.70 12.61
CA ARG A 116 -10.57 17.40 12.90
C ARG A 116 -11.06 17.24 14.34
N GLY A 117 -10.59 16.21 15.01
CA GLY A 117 -10.92 15.90 16.41
C GLY A 117 -9.89 16.45 17.35
#